data_5a2468265ad1fcc14e1396d7161a8b7e
#
_entry.id   5a2468265ad1fcc14e1396d7161a8b7e
#
_cell.length_a   1.000
_cell.length_b   1.000
_cell.length_c   1.000
_cell.angle_alpha   90.00
_cell.angle_beta   90.00
_cell.angle_gamma   90.00
#
_symmetry.space_group_name_H-M   'P 1'
#
loop_
_entity.id
_entity.type
_entity.pdbx_description
1 polymer ?
#
loop_
_entity_poly.entity_id
_entity_poly.type
_entity_poly.pdbx_seq_one_letter_code
_entity_poly.pdbx_strand_id
1 'polypeptide(L)'
;MRKELEAKHQQEIILFMNKHYFKTHIIFSVPNEIPYPLPPKIMVDILSRLQQNGLLKGASDLVILCPDKRYITIEIKRSTGSQEKAQIIFQKRVESIN
;
A
#
# COMPACT_ATOMS: atom_id res chain seq x y z
N MET A 1 -0.25 10.74 -14.70
CA MET A 1 -1.70 10.90 -14.50
C MET A 1 -2.29 9.84 -13.61
N ARG A 2 -2.11 8.57 -13.95
CA ARG A 2 -2.64 7.47 -13.13
C ARG A 2 -2.09 7.48 -11.71
N LYS A 3 -0.77 7.59 -11.57
CA LYS A 3 -0.10 7.60 -10.26
C LYS A 3 -0.40 8.87 -9.48
N GLU A 4 -0.53 10.00 -10.17
CA GLU A 4 -0.84 11.27 -9.53
C GLU A 4 -2.24 11.26 -8.92
N LEU A 5 -3.21 10.69 -9.64
CA LEU A 5 -4.58 10.60 -9.16
C LEU A 5 -4.69 9.65 -7.96
N GLU A 6 -4.01 8.51 -8.03
CA GLU A 6 -3.98 7.57 -6.91
C GLU A 6 -3.30 8.18 -5.68
N ALA A 7 -2.20 8.92 -5.89
CA ALA A 7 -1.52 9.60 -4.80
C ALA A 7 -2.41 10.66 -4.15
N LYS A 8 -3.19 11.39 -4.95
CA LYS A 8 -4.12 12.39 -4.43
C LYS A 8 -5.19 11.74 -3.56
N HIS A 9 -5.77 10.65 -4.02
CA HIS A 9 -6.77 9.91 -3.26
C HIS A 9 -6.18 9.38 -1.96
N GLN A 10 -4.96 8.86 -2.01
CA GLN A 10 -4.27 8.38 -0.81
C GLN A 10 -4.07 9.50 0.21
N GLN A 11 -3.63 10.67 -0.24
CA GLN A 11 -3.44 11.82 0.64
C GLN A 11 -4.76 12.26 1.29
N GLU A 12 -5.84 12.24 0.53
CA GLU A 12 -7.16 12.60 1.05
C GLU A 12 -7.62 11.65 2.16
N ILE A 13 -7.39 10.36 1.97
CA ILE A 13 -7.72 9.34 2.98
C ILE A 13 -6.91 9.56 4.25
N ILE A 14 -5.60 9.78 4.10
CA ILE A 14 -4.71 10.01 5.25
C ILE A 14 -5.13 11.26 6.01
N LEU A 15 -5.44 12.34 5.32
CA LEU A 15 -5.89 13.58 5.95
C LEU A 15 -7.20 13.38 6.71
N PHE A 16 -8.16 12.70 6.10
CA PHE A 16 -9.44 12.40 6.73
C PHE A 16 -9.24 11.59 8.01
N MET A 17 -8.46 10.52 7.93
CA MET A 17 -8.23 9.65 9.09
C MET A 17 -7.51 10.39 10.22
N ASN A 18 -6.50 11.19 9.90
CA ASN A 18 -5.77 11.93 10.91
C ASN A 18 -6.60 13.06 11.52
N LYS A 19 -7.54 13.62 10.76
CA LYS A 19 -8.44 14.64 11.29
C LYS A 19 -9.45 14.07 12.28
N HIS A 20 -10.00 12.89 12.00
CA HIS A 20 -11.12 12.35 12.76
C HIS A 20 -10.74 11.24 13.73
N TYR A 21 -9.68 10.50 13.46
CA TYR A 21 -9.36 9.27 14.21
C TYR A 21 -7.93 9.23 14.74
N PHE A 22 -7.22 10.34 14.74
CA PHE A 22 -5.81 10.37 15.12
C PHE A 22 -5.52 9.75 16.48
N LYS A 23 -6.42 9.97 17.45
CA LYS A 23 -6.19 9.50 18.82
C LYS A 23 -6.41 8.01 19.02
N THR A 24 -7.18 7.38 18.14
CA THR A 24 -7.57 5.97 18.30
C THR A 24 -7.01 5.05 17.22
N HIS A 25 -6.62 5.59 16.09
CA HIS A 25 -6.16 4.80 14.94
C HIS A 25 -4.84 5.34 14.44
N ILE A 26 -4.03 4.44 13.89
CA ILE A 26 -2.78 4.81 13.22
C ILE A 26 -2.91 4.41 11.76
N ILE A 27 -2.70 5.37 10.86
CA ILE A 27 -2.69 5.11 9.42
C ILE A 27 -1.30 5.40 8.86
N PHE A 28 -0.83 4.53 7.99
CA PHE A 28 0.45 4.73 7.32
C PHE A 28 0.45 4.04 5.96
N SER A 29 1.29 4.53 5.08
CA SER A 29 1.46 3.95 3.75
C SER A 29 2.54 2.88 3.77
N VAL A 30 2.38 1.89 2.88
CA VAL A 30 3.36 0.83 2.70
C VAL A 30 3.92 0.97 1.29
N PRO A 31 5.15 1.50 1.15
CA PRO A 31 5.76 1.60 -0.18
C PRO A 31 6.05 0.20 -0.71
N ASN A 32 5.53 -0.11 -1.88
CA ASN A 32 5.70 -1.42 -2.50
C ASN A 32 6.24 -1.32 -3.93
N GLU A 33 6.56 -0.11 -4.38
CA GLU A 33 7.14 0.11 -5.69
C GLU A 33 8.03 1.35 -5.67
N ILE A 34 8.86 1.50 -6.70
CA ILE A 34 9.68 2.70 -6.87
C ILE A 34 8.82 3.75 -7.56
N PRO A 35 8.67 4.96 -6.95
CA PRO A 35 7.74 5.98 -7.44
C PRO A 35 8.22 6.78 -8.65
N TYR A 36 9.40 6.48 -9.18
CA TYR A 36 9.95 7.19 -10.33
C TYR A 36 10.59 6.19 -11.30
N PRO A 37 10.61 6.51 -12.61
CA PRO A 37 11.16 5.60 -13.60
C PRO A 37 12.69 5.51 -13.50
N LEU A 38 13.21 4.30 -13.62
CA LEU A 38 14.64 4.02 -13.66
C LEU A 38 14.93 3.03 -14.79
N PRO A 39 16.15 3.00 -15.29
CA PRO A 39 16.52 1.95 -16.25
C PRO A 39 16.21 0.56 -15.67
N PRO A 40 15.72 -0.38 -16.50
CA PRO A 40 15.28 -1.69 -15.98
C PRO A 40 16.32 -2.43 -15.14
N LYS A 41 17.58 -2.36 -15.54
CA LYS A 41 18.65 -3.06 -14.81
C LYS A 41 18.84 -2.49 -13.41
N ILE A 42 18.78 -1.15 -13.27
CA ILE A 42 18.90 -0.48 -11.98
C ILE A 42 17.65 -0.73 -11.14
N MET A 43 16.48 -0.72 -11.77
CA MET A 43 15.21 -0.97 -11.12
C MET A 43 15.19 -2.35 -10.45
N VAL A 44 15.62 -3.38 -11.18
CA VAL A 44 15.66 -4.75 -10.66
C VAL A 44 16.58 -4.84 -9.44
N ASP A 45 17.75 -4.21 -9.52
CA ASP A 45 18.72 -4.24 -8.43
C ASP A 45 18.17 -3.56 -7.16
N ILE A 46 17.58 -2.37 -7.32
CA ILE A 46 16.99 -1.64 -6.20
C ILE A 46 15.82 -2.40 -5.59
N LEU A 47 14.92 -2.92 -6.41
CA LEU A 47 13.77 -3.69 -5.92
C LEU A 47 14.23 -4.94 -5.17
N SER A 48 15.26 -5.62 -5.65
CA SER A 48 15.80 -6.79 -4.97
C SER A 48 16.29 -6.43 -3.56
N ARG A 49 17.01 -5.33 -3.44
CA ARG A 49 17.50 -4.86 -2.13
C ARG A 49 16.35 -4.47 -1.20
N LEU A 50 15.35 -3.77 -1.73
CA LEU A 50 14.18 -3.38 -0.94
C LEU A 50 13.42 -4.60 -0.45
N GLN A 51 13.27 -5.63 -1.29
CA GLN A 51 12.60 -6.87 -0.91
C GLN A 51 13.37 -7.61 0.18
N GLN A 52 14.70 -7.60 0.13
CA GLN A 52 15.51 -8.18 1.19
C GLN A 52 15.31 -7.46 2.52
N ASN A 53 15.00 -6.17 2.47
CA ASN A 53 14.77 -5.36 3.66
C ASN A 53 13.30 -5.26 4.05
N GLY A 54 12.43 -6.09 3.47
CA GLY A 54 11.06 -6.20 3.92
C GLY A 54 9.99 -5.65 3.00
N LEU A 55 10.36 -5.08 1.84
CA LEU A 55 9.35 -4.66 0.89
C LEU A 55 8.61 -5.89 0.37
N LEU A 56 7.30 -5.89 0.49
CA LEU A 56 6.46 -7.01 0.06
C LEU A 56 5.66 -6.60 -1.18
N LYS A 57 6.00 -7.20 -2.31
CA LYS A 57 5.30 -6.91 -3.56
C LYS A 57 3.82 -7.31 -3.43
N GLY A 58 2.94 -6.41 -3.82
CA GLY A 58 1.49 -6.65 -3.75
C GLY A 58 0.87 -6.25 -2.43
N ALA A 59 1.65 -5.77 -1.47
CA ALA A 59 1.09 -5.26 -0.22
C ALA A 59 0.14 -4.10 -0.51
N SER A 60 -0.88 -3.96 0.35
CA SER A 60 -1.86 -2.88 0.21
C SER A 60 -1.21 -1.51 0.38
N ASP A 61 -1.80 -0.50 -0.24
CA ASP A 61 -1.24 0.85 -0.23
C ASP A 61 -1.22 1.47 1.16
N LEU A 62 -2.26 1.23 1.95
CA LEU A 62 -2.41 1.80 3.28
C LEU A 62 -2.74 0.72 4.30
N VAL A 63 -2.26 0.92 5.52
CA VAL A 63 -2.60 0.09 6.66
C VAL A 63 -3.14 0.99 7.76
N ILE A 64 -4.25 0.59 8.38
CA ILE A 64 -4.84 1.27 9.53
C ILE A 64 -4.80 0.33 10.72
N LEU A 65 -4.12 0.74 11.78
CA LEU A 65 -4.14 0.00 13.04
C LEU A 65 -5.29 0.55 13.87
N CYS A 66 -6.17 -0.33 14.30
CA CYS A 66 -7.40 0.01 15.02
C CYS A 66 -7.30 -0.40 16.47
N PRO A 67 -8.22 0.14 17.34
CA PRO A 67 -8.35 -0.36 18.70
C PRO A 67 -8.66 -1.86 18.72
N ASP A 68 -8.42 -2.51 19.84
CA ASP A 68 -8.70 -3.94 20.06
C ASP A 68 -7.93 -4.88 19.16
N LYS A 69 -6.70 -4.48 18.79
CA LYS A 69 -5.78 -5.30 18.00
C LYS A 69 -6.29 -5.64 16.59
N ARG A 70 -7.23 -4.86 16.07
CA ARG A 70 -7.73 -5.01 14.70
C ARG A 70 -6.90 -4.18 13.74
N TYR A 71 -6.93 -4.53 12.48
CA TYR A 71 -6.28 -3.75 11.44
C TYR A 71 -7.09 -3.81 10.15
N ILE A 72 -6.92 -2.78 9.32
CA ILE A 72 -7.57 -2.67 8.01
C ILE A 72 -6.50 -2.35 6.99
N THR A 73 -6.55 -3.02 5.84
CA THR A 73 -5.69 -2.70 4.71
C THR A 73 -6.54 -2.11 3.59
N ILE A 74 -6.03 -1.07 2.95
CA ILE A 74 -6.74 -0.37 1.88
C ILE A 74 -5.90 -0.40 0.61
N GLU A 75 -6.51 -0.86 -0.47
CA GLU A 75 -5.93 -0.83 -1.80
C GLU A 75 -6.64 0.24 -2.61
N ILE A 76 -5.87 1.19 -3.17
CA ILE A 76 -6.44 2.28 -3.94
C ILE A 76 -6.44 1.89 -5.42
N LYS A 77 -7.63 1.83 -6.01
CA LYS A 77 -7.82 1.44 -7.39
C LYS A 77 -8.58 2.50 -8.15
N ARG A 78 -8.27 2.63 -9.45
CA ARG A 78 -9.15 3.37 -10.35
C ARG A 78 -10.34 2.49 -10.70
N SER A 79 -11.43 3.12 -11.10
CA SER A 79 -12.66 2.41 -11.46
C SER A 79 -12.47 1.34 -12.55
N THR A 80 -11.46 1.51 -13.39
CA THR A 80 -11.14 0.56 -14.46
C THR A 80 -9.97 -0.34 -14.13
N GLY A 81 -9.37 -0.19 -12.94
CA GLY A 81 -8.23 -0.98 -12.55
C GLY A 81 -8.60 -2.38 -12.07
N SER A 82 -7.70 -3.32 -12.26
CA SER A 82 -7.84 -4.67 -11.71
C SER A 82 -6.67 -4.97 -10.80
N GLN A 83 -6.85 -5.92 -9.89
CA GLN A 83 -5.77 -6.33 -9.01
C GLN A 83 -4.68 -7.04 -9.79
N GLU A 84 -3.43 -6.72 -9.46
CA GLU A 84 -2.30 -7.46 -9.97
C GLU A 84 -2.21 -8.82 -9.26
N LYS A 85 -1.54 -9.78 -9.91
CA LYS A 85 -1.36 -11.12 -9.36
C LYS A 85 -0.75 -11.10 -7.95
N ALA A 86 0.26 -10.24 -7.75
CA ALA A 86 0.92 -10.14 -6.44
C ALA A 86 -0.03 -9.61 -5.37
N GLN A 87 -0.92 -8.68 -5.72
CA GLN A 87 -1.92 -8.14 -4.80
C GLN A 87 -2.94 -9.20 -4.40
N ILE A 88 -3.35 -10.05 -5.33
CA ILE A 88 -4.27 -11.14 -5.05
C ILE A 88 -3.63 -12.13 -4.07
N ILE A 89 -2.37 -12.46 -4.29
CA ILE A 89 -1.63 -13.36 -3.40
C ILE A 89 -1.53 -12.76 -2.00
N PHE A 90 -1.19 -11.47 -1.90
CA PHE A 90 -1.12 -10.78 -0.61
C PHE A 90 -2.44 -10.83 0.12
N GLN A 91 -3.54 -10.52 -0.58
CA GLN A 91 -4.87 -10.52 0.00
C GLN A 91 -5.23 -11.91 0.56
N LYS A 92 -4.95 -12.97 -0.20
CA LYS A 92 -5.25 -14.33 0.25
C LYS A 92 -4.45 -14.71 1.49
N ARG A 93 -3.19 -14.27 1.57
CA ARG A 93 -2.37 -14.50 2.75
C ARG A 93 -2.93 -13.78 3.98
N VAL A 94 -3.35 -12.55 3.82
CA VAL A 94 -3.96 -11.77 4.91
C VAL A 94 -5.23 -12.47 5.41
N GLU A 95 -6.08 -12.89 4.50
CA GLU A 95 -7.32 -13.58 4.84
C GLU A 95 -7.05 -14.90 5.58
N SER A 96 -5.97 -15.57 5.25
CA SER A 96 -5.65 -16.87 5.86
C SER A 96 -5.17 -16.75 7.30
N ILE A 97 -4.67 -15.60 7.73
CA ILE A 97 -4.14 -15.41 9.08
C ILE A 97 -5.12 -14.68 10.02
N ASN A 98 -6.25 -14.28 9.50
CA ASN A 98 -7.28 -13.62 10.32
C ASN A 98 -8.22 -14.65 10.94
#